data_ea89b009164ede33832c2cd87022effa
#
_entry.id   ea89b009164ede33832c2cd87022effa
#
_cell.length_a   1.000
_cell.length_b   1.000
_cell.length_c   1.000
_cell.angle_alpha   90.00
_cell.angle_beta   90.00
_cell.angle_gamma   90.00
#
_symmetry.space_group_name_H-M   'P 1'
#
loop_
_entity.id
_entity.type
_entity.pdbx_description
1 polymer ?
#
loop_
_entity_poly.entity_id
_entity_poly.type
_entity_poly.pdbx_seq_one_letter_code
_entity_poly.pdbx_strand_id
1 'polypeptide(L)'
;MTIFVSCAAYRDTELPNTISSLIENADHPENLHIGVVQQCQPREKVDFSKNSHVREVWMASKFAKGAGYARSVAQSLYKGEDWFMQIDSHSRFDKGWDTKLIHMHSLAAGSASNSKIILSQFPKAYIREGNHDELVVNEKYPAHPTKQKVLWATRRVWSAERVEFDDQSYSVPEESQTVLAGFIFAPGSLVNDVPYDPDISFFGEELCYAIRAWTRGYWIYSPNEQVLYHFYTRPNHHKIWDAANNSDKKWGGLEKKSMDRQAAIYRGDILGTWGAPSLSLLNEYYEFINTDVPGIYNEMLNDRG
;
A
#
# COMPACT_ATOMS: atom_id res chain seq x y z
N MET A 1 -6.61 -1.21 22.09
CA MET A 1 -6.03 -0.34 21.03
C MET A 1 -6.83 -0.55 19.77
N THR A 2 -7.26 0.51 19.14
CA THR A 2 -8.11 0.46 17.94
C THR A 2 -7.28 0.49 16.65
N ILE A 3 -7.76 -0.19 15.61
CA ILE A 3 -7.09 -0.26 14.30
C ILE A 3 -8.04 0.25 13.22
N PHE A 4 -7.63 1.28 12.49
CA PHE A 4 -8.31 1.69 11.28
C PHE A 4 -7.71 0.99 10.06
N VAL A 5 -8.53 0.27 9.31
CA VAL A 5 -8.12 -0.44 8.09
C VAL A 5 -8.66 0.26 6.86
N SER A 6 -7.78 0.77 6.01
CA SER A 6 -8.11 1.42 4.74
C SER A 6 -8.11 0.41 3.60
N CYS A 7 -9.25 0.25 2.92
CA CYS A 7 -9.44 -0.69 1.82
C CYS A 7 -10.11 -0.01 0.63
N ALA A 8 -9.38 0.12 -0.48
CA ALA A 8 -9.89 0.64 -1.74
C ALA A 8 -10.17 -0.50 -2.72
N ALA A 9 -11.39 -0.57 -3.25
CA ALA A 9 -11.84 -1.62 -4.15
C ALA A 9 -12.31 -1.04 -5.49
N TYR A 10 -11.77 -1.54 -6.61
CA TYR A 10 -12.24 -1.21 -7.95
C TYR A 10 -12.87 -2.43 -8.60
N ARG A 11 -14.22 -2.50 -8.60
CA ARG A 11 -15.01 -3.58 -9.19
C ARG A 11 -14.49 -4.97 -8.77
N ASP A 12 -14.18 -5.13 -7.49
CA ASP A 12 -13.49 -6.29 -6.98
C ASP A 12 -14.44 -7.24 -6.25
N THR A 13 -14.57 -8.44 -6.80
CA THR A 13 -15.45 -9.48 -6.25
C THR A 13 -14.89 -10.13 -4.98
N GLU A 14 -13.59 -9.95 -4.69
CA GLU A 14 -12.95 -10.48 -3.47
C GLU A 14 -13.18 -9.60 -2.23
N LEU A 15 -13.69 -8.38 -2.39
CA LEU A 15 -13.91 -7.46 -1.28
C LEU A 15 -14.68 -8.09 -0.09
N PRO A 16 -15.82 -8.79 -0.29
CA PRO A 16 -16.53 -9.41 0.84
C PRO A 16 -15.66 -10.42 1.60
N ASN A 17 -14.95 -11.28 0.87
CA ASN A 17 -14.09 -12.30 1.44
C ASN A 17 -12.90 -11.69 2.20
N THR A 18 -12.36 -10.57 1.69
CA THR A 18 -11.29 -9.82 2.36
C THR A 18 -11.77 -9.27 3.70
N ILE A 19 -12.94 -8.63 3.73
CA ILE A 19 -13.51 -8.06 4.96
C ILE A 19 -13.86 -9.16 5.96
N SER A 20 -14.45 -10.29 5.52
CA SER A 20 -14.72 -11.45 6.40
C SER A 20 -13.42 -12.00 6.99
N SER A 21 -12.41 -12.28 6.14
CA SER A 21 -11.12 -12.81 6.60
C SER A 21 -10.43 -11.89 7.59
N LEU A 22 -10.49 -10.57 7.36
CA LEU A 22 -9.93 -9.56 8.24
C LEU A 22 -10.55 -9.63 9.65
N ILE A 23 -11.89 -9.70 9.74
CA ILE A 23 -12.62 -9.67 11.00
C ILE A 23 -12.51 -11.03 11.72
N GLU A 24 -12.72 -12.13 11.00
CA GLU A 24 -12.79 -13.48 11.57
C GLU A 24 -11.44 -13.99 12.09
N ASN A 25 -10.34 -13.46 11.58
CA ASN A 25 -8.99 -13.86 11.98
C ASN A 25 -8.31 -12.87 12.94
N ALA A 26 -8.94 -11.78 13.31
CA ALA A 26 -8.43 -10.91 14.35
C ALA A 26 -8.63 -11.53 15.75
N ASP A 27 -7.69 -11.30 16.66
CA ASP A 27 -7.84 -11.64 18.09
C ASP A 27 -8.80 -10.66 18.77
N HIS A 28 -8.86 -9.42 18.29
CA HIS A 28 -9.68 -8.33 18.85
C HIS A 28 -10.55 -7.67 17.78
N PRO A 29 -11.50 -8.40 17.18
CA PRO A 29 -12.34 -7.84 16.11
C PRO A 29 -13.13 -6.61 16.54
N GLU A 30 -13.52 -6.50 17.82
CA GLU A 30 -14.25 -5.35 18.38
C GLU A 30 -13.48 -4.03 18.27
N ASN A 31 -12.17 -4.08 18.10
CA ASN A 31 -11.29 -2.90 17.97
C ASN A 31 -11.08 -2.46 16.50
N LEU A 32 -11.68 -3.15 15.54
CA LEU A 32 -11.50 -2.86 14.12
C LEU A 32 -12.48 -1.82 13.61
N HIS A 33 -11.97 -0.85 12.86
CA HIS A 33 -12.72 0.14 12.10
C HIS A 33 -12.25 0.12 10.65
N ILE A 34 -13.11 -0.23 9.72
CA ILE A 34 -12.73 -0.51 8.33
C ILE A 34 -13.32 0.57 7.42
N GLY A 35 -12.46 1.37 6.80
CA GLY A 35 -12.82 2.36 5.79
C GLY A 35 -12.78 1.73 4.40
N VAL A 36 -13.95 1.48 3.80
CA VAL A 36 -14.07 0.85 2.48
C VAL A 36 -14.48 1.88 1.44
N VAL A 37 -13.73 1.97 0.34
CA VAL A 37 -14.10 2.76 -0.84
C VAL A 37 -14.40 1.82 -1.98
N GLN A 38 -15.69 1.73 -2.37
CA GLN A 38 -16.14 0.92 -3.47
C GLN A 38 -16.27 1.76 -4.76
N GLN A 39 -15.39 1.52 -5.73
CA GLN A 39 -15.45 2.12 -7.06
C GLN A 39 -16.05 1.11 -8.05
N CYS A 40 -17.37 1.01 -8.12
CA CYS A 40 -18.03 -0.05 -8.87
C CYS A 40 -19.35 0.43 -9.50
N GLN A 41 -19.97 -0.40 -10.36
CA GLN A 41 -21.32 -0.14 -10.82
C GLN A 41 -22.33 -0.40 -9.71
N PRO A 42 -23.52 0.22 -9.72
CA PRO A 42 -24.51 0.02 -8.66
C PRO A 42 -24.86 -1.45 -8.37
N ARG A 43 -24.92 -2.29 -9.41
CA ARG A 43 -25.22 -3.73 -9.29
C ARG A 43 -24.07 -4.58 -8.71
N GLU A 44 -22.86 -4.02 -8.67
CA GLU A 44 -21.65 -4.67 -8.15
C GLU A 44 -21.38 -4.23 -6.71
N LYS A 45 -22.13 -3.24 -6.20
CA LYS A 45 -21.94 -2.72 -4.84
C LYS A 45 -22.24 -3.81 -3.82
N VAL A 46 -21.29 -4.04 -2.92
CA VAL A 46 -21.50 -4.88 -1.73
C VAL A 46 -22.20 -4.03 -0.65
N ASP A 47 -23.22 -4.58 -0.04
CA ASP A 47 -23.94 -3.92 1.07
C ASP A 47 -23.29 -4.26 2.42
N PHE A 48 -22.65 -3.27 3.01
CA PHE A 48 -22.06 -3.34 4.35
C PHE A 48 -22.92 -2.66 5.43
N SER A 49 -24.16 -2.26 5.14
CA SER A 49 -25.02 -1.49 6.08
C SER A 49 -25.27 -2.18 7.43
N LYS A 50 -25.15 -3.51 7.47
CA LYS A 50 -25.29 -4.32 8.70
C LYS A 50 -23.97 -4.64 9.39
N ASN A 51 -22.84 -4.26 8.81
CA ASN A 51 -21.52 -4.51 9.38
C ASN A 51 -21.05 -3.28 10.16
N SER A 52 -21.13 -3.35 11.49
CA SER A 52 -20.79 -2.24 12.38
C SER A 52 -19.32 -1.81 12.33
N HIS A 53 -18.42 -2.67 11.81
CA HIS A 53 -17.00 -2.35 11.65
C HIS A 53 -16.75 -1.47 10.44
N VAL A 54 -17.66 -1.45 9.45
CA VAL A 54 -17.41 -0.83 8.14
C VAL A 54 -17.98 0.58 8.06
N ARG A 55 -17.15 1.51 7.66
CA ARG A 55 -17.51 2.84 7.17
C ARG A 55 -17.28 2.85 5.68
N GLU A 56 -18.31 3.08 4.85
CA GLU A 56 -18.17 2.97 3.40
C GLU A 56 -18.40 4.29 2.67
N VAL A 57 -17.66 4.44 1.57
CA VAL A 57 -17.95 5.39 0.48
C VAL A 57 -18.11 4.62 -0.80
N TRP A 58 -19.22 4.84 -1.50
CA TRP A 58 -19.45 4.32 -2.84
C TRP A 58 -19.34 5.41 -3.89
N MET A 59 -18.67 5.11 -5.00
CA MET A 59 -18.65 5.92 -6.19
C MET A 59 -18.80 5.06 -7.44
N ALA A 60 -19.52 5.54 -8.43
CA ALA A 60 -19.64 4.83 -9.70
C ALA A 60 -18.27 4.71 -10.38
N SER A 61 -17.95 3.53 -10.91
CA SER A 61 -16.64 3.23 -11.51
C SER A 61 -16.20 4.21 -12.60
N LYS A 62 -17.16 4.83 -13.32
CA LYS A 62 -16.88 5.88 -14.31
C LYS A 62 -16.22 7.15 -13.74
N PHE A 63 -16.31 7.36 -12.43
CA PHE A 63 -15.67 8.48 -11.73
C PHE A 63 -14.35 8.11 -11.06
N ALA A 64 -13.93 6.86 -11.17
CA ALA A 64 -12.66 6.41 -10.60
C ALA A 64 -11.47 7.19 -11.18
N LYS A 65 -10.50 7.52 -10.30
CA LYS A 65 -9.30 8.28 -10.67
C LYS A 65 -8.00 7.52 -10.34
N GLY A 66 -8.11 6.24 -9.98
CA GLY A 66 -6.97 5.41 -9.60
C GLY A 66 -6.94 5.06 -8.12
N ALA A 67 -5.93 4.28 -7.73
CA ALA A 67 -5.79 3.77 -6.37
C ALA A 67 -5.48 4.90 -5.38
N GLY A 68 -4.56 5.82 -5.72
CA GLY A 68 -4.19 6.92 -4.83
C GLY A 68 -5.38 7.79 -4.43
N TYR A 69 -6.24 8.15 -5.39
CA TYR A 69 -7.49 8.86 -5.09
C TYR A 69 -8.41 8.05 -4.17
N ALA A 70 -8.61 6.76 -4.45
CA ALA A 70 -9.50 5.94 -3.64
C ALA A 70 -8.95 5.75 -2.22
N ARG A 71 -7.64 5.58 -2.06
CA ARG A 71 -6.95 5.48 -0.76
C ARG A 71 -7.03 6.79 0.02
N SER A 72 -6.90 7.94 -0.64
CA SER A 72 -7.10 9.24 0.02
C SER A 72 -8.52 9.41 0.56
N VAL A 73 -9.53 8.95 -0.20
CA VAL A 73 -10.93 8.92 0.26
C VAL A 73 -11.12 7.93 1.41
N ALA A 74 -10.50 6.75 1.36
CA ALA A 74 -10.56 5.79 2.46
C ALA A 74 -9.93 6.35 3.74
N GLN A 75 -8.78 7.03 3.64
CA GLN A 75 -8.15 7.71 4.78
C GLN A 75 -9.04 8.79 5.41
N SER A 76 -9.92 9.44 4.65
CA SER A 76 -10.87 10.44 5.20
C SER A 76 -11.89 9.84 6.18
N LEU A 77 -12.01 8.51 6.22
CA LEU A 77 -12.88 7.79 7.16
C LEU A 77 -12.20 7.46 8.49
N TYR A 78 -10.90 7.73 8.64
CA TYR A 78 -10.13 7.64 9.87
C TYR A 78 -10.67 8.62 10.92
N LYS A 79 -10.77 8.20 12.19
CA LYS A 79 -11.32 9.01 13.28
C LYS A 79 -10.40 9.11 14.50
N GLY A 80 -9.11 8.86 14.32
CA GLY A 80 -8.14 8.94 15.41
C GLY A 80 -7.86 7.60 16.08
N GLU A 81 -8.05 6.50 15.39
CA GLU A 81 -7.67 5.16 15.84
C GLU A 81 -6.17 5.10 16.15
N ASP A 82 -5.76 4.23 17.08
CA ASP A 82 -4.37 4.12 17.53
C ASP A 82 -3.43 3.66 16.40
N TRP A 83 -3.93 2.75 15.55
CA TRP A 83 -3.19 2.14 14.45
C TRP A 83 -3.87 2.38 13.11
N PHE A 84 -3.06 2.48 12.08
CA PHE A 84 -3.47 2.54 10.67
C PHE A 84 -2.95 1.31 9.94
N MET A 85 -3.84 0.69 9.16
CA MET A 85 -3.49 -0.37 8.22
C MET A 85 -4.07 -0.04 6.84
N GLN A 86 -3.30 -0.23 5.78
CA GLN A 86 -3.77 -0.17 4.39
C GLN A 86 -3.58 -1.53 3.74
N ILE A 87 -4.61 -1.99 3.05
CA ILE A 87 -4.64 -3.27 2.35
C ILE A 87 -5.29 -3.15 0.97
N ASP A 88 -5.02 -4.13 0.11
CA ASP A 88 -5.79 -4.33 -1.11
C ASP A 88 -7.07 -5.14 -0.84
N SER A 89 -8.10 -4.93 -1.67
CA SER A 89 -9.42 -5.53 -1.53
C SER A 89 -9.51 -7.03 -1.85
N HIS A 90 -8.38 -7.67 -2.08
CA HIS A 90 -8.25 -9.10 -2.41
C HIS A 90 -7.15 -9.75 -1.56
N SER A 91 -7.28 -9.55 -0.27
CA SER A 91 -6.34 -10.03 0.76
C SER A 91 -6.97 -11.09 1.66
N ARG A 92 -6.14 -11.88 2.34
CA ARG A 92 -6.51 -12.84 3.40
C ARG A 92 -5.56 -12.65 4.58
N PHE A 93 -5.98 -13.09 5.75
CA PHE A 93 -5.27 -12.85 7.00
C PHE A 93 -5.08 -14.16 7.77
N ASP A 94 -3.94 -14.29 8.44
CA ASP A 94 -3.70 -15.32 9.45
C ASP A 94 -4.43 -14.99 10.77
N LYS A 95 -4.65 -15.99 11.57
CA LYS A 95 -5.19 -15.81 12.93
C LYS A 95 -4.25 -14.96 13.78
N GLY A 96 -4.84 -14.02 14.52
CA GLY A 96 -4.13 -13.11 15.41
C GLY A 96 -3.27 -12.08 14.68
N TRP A 97 -3.56 -11.78 13.43
CA TRP A 97 -2.80 -10.85 12.61
C TRP A 97 -2.65 -9.46 13.28
N ASP A 98 -3.67 -8.99 13.98
CA ASP A 98 -3.70 -7.72 14.69
C ASP A 98 -2.71 -7.68 15.84
N THR A 99 -2.75 -8.68 16.71
CA THR A 99 -1.81 -8.84 17.85
C THR A 99 -0.38 -9.01 17.36
N LYS A 100 -0.17 -9.83 16.32
CA LYS A 100 1.14 -10.09 15.72
C LYS A 100 1.76 -8.81 15.13
N LEU A 101 0.98 -8.00 14.38
CA LEU A 101 1.47 -6.75 13.78
C LEU A 101 1.86 -5.74 14.85
N ILE A 102 1.06 -5.57 15.91
CA ILE A 102 1.40 -4.69 17.03
C ILE A 102 2.69 -5.16 17.72
N HIS A 103 2.85 -6.47 17.91
CA HIS A 103 4.07 -7.03 18.50
C HIS A 103 5.31 -6.77 17.62
N MET A 104 5.22 -7.09 16.31
CA MET A 104 6.32 -6.84 15.37
C MET A 104 6.68 -5.35 15.27
N HIS A 105 5.67 -4.47 15.29
CA HIS A 105 5.93 -3.03 15.35
C HIS A 105 6.72 -2.65 16.60
N SER A 106 6.37 -3.22 17.77
CA SER A 106 7.07 -2.96 19.03
C SER A 106 8.52 -3.43 18.99
N LEU A 107 8.79 -4.59 18.36
CA LEU A 107 10.15 -5.09 18.15
C LEU A 107 10.96 -4.13 17.25
N ALA A 108 10.41 -3.72 16.12
CA ALA A 108 11.05 -2.78 15.21
C ALA A 108 11.31 -1.42 15.89
N ALA A 109 10.34 -0.90 16.64
CA ALA A 109 10.45 0.37 17.36
C ALA A 109 11.56 0.32 18.43
N GLY A 110 11.67 -0.81 19.14
CA GLY A 110 12.74 -1.05 20.12
C GLY A 110 14.12 -1.09 19.46
N SER A 111 14.25 -1.82 18.35
CA SER A 111 15.51 -1.91 17.58
C SER A 111 15.92 -0.55 16.99
N ALA A 112 14.97 0.18 16.43
CA ALA A 112 15.20 1.48 15.81
C ALA A 112 15.36 2.63 16.82
N SER A 113 14.99 2.44 18.07
CA SER A 113 14.80 3.53 19.05
C SER A 113 13.90 4.66 18.51
N ASN A 114 12.89 4.28 17.70
CA ASN A 114 11.97 5.18 17.02
C ASN A 114 10.56 4.59 17.03
N SER A 115 9.57 5.32 17.50
CA SER A 115 8.17 4.87 17.52
C SER A 115 7.42 5.08 16.20
N LYS A 116 7.97 5.87 15.27
CA LYS A 116 7.39 6.10 13.95
C LYS A 116 7.88 5.02 12.97
N ILE A 117 7.38 3.79 13.13
CA ILE A 117 7.70 2.66 12.27
C ILE A 117 6.52 2.37 11.34
N ILE A 118 6.83 2.11 10.09
CA ILE A 118 5.92 1.52 9.11
C ILE A 118 6.34 0.07 8.88
N LEU A 119 5.45 -0.88 9.13
CA LEU A 119 5.61 -2.24 8.68
C LEU A 119 5.01 -2.38 7.27
N SER A 120 5.82 -2.87 6.33
CA SER A 120 5.39 -3.08 4.95
C SER A 120 6.23 -4.16 4.28
N GLN A 121 5.60 -5.05 3.52
CA GLN A 121 6.29 -6.08 2.74
C GLN A 121 5.42 -6.59 1.61
N PHE A 122 5.98 -7.35 0.68
CA PHE A 122 5.19 -8.13 -0.27
C PHE A 122 4.37 -9.19 0.47
N PRO A 123 3.04 -9.15 0.46
CA PRO A 123 2.24 -10.24 1.00
C PRO A 123 2.55 -11.56 0.30
N LYS A 124 2.36 -12.69 0.99
CA LYS A 124 2.39 -14.01 0.36
C LYS A 124 1.33 -14.09 -0.74
N ALA A 125 1.62 -14.83 -1.80
CA ALA A 125 0.63 -15.10 -2.83
C ALA A 125 -0.32 -16.20 -2.39
N TYR A 126 -1.61 -16.06 -2.72
CA TYR A 126 -2.54 -17.18 -2.74
C TYR A 126 -3.25 -17.25 -4.10
N ILE A 127 -3.75 -18.42 -4.43
CA ILE A 127 -4.67 -18.67 -5.54
C ILE A 127 -5.97 -19.21 -4.99
N ARG A 128 -7.03 -19.12 -5.77
CA ARG A 128 -8.32 -19.65 -5.40
C ARG A 128 -8.76 -20.72 -6.37
N GLU A 129 -8.98 -21.94 -5.87
CA GLU A 129 -9.55 -23.05 -6.60
C GLU A 129 -10.92 -23.42 -6.02
N GLY A 130 -11.98 -23.07 -6.75
CA GLY A 130 -13.35 -23.22 -6.26
C GLY A 130 -13.59 -22.34 -5.02
N ASN A 131 -13.80 -22.96 -3.86
CA ASN A 131 -14.02 -22.29 -2.57
C ASN A 131 -12.80 -22.35 -1.64
N HIS A 132 -11.67 -22.87 -2.11
CA HIS A 132 -10.45 -23.00 -1.31
C HIS A 132 -9.40 -22.00 -1.76
N ASP A 133 -8.77 -21.35 -0.77
CA ASP A 133 -7.61 -20.49 -0.96
C ASP A 133 -6.36 -21.32 -0.67
N GLU A 134 -5.42 -21.37 -1.63
CA GLU A 134 -4.18 -22.12 -1.53
C GLU A 134 -2.97 -21.19 -1.62
N LEU A 135 -1.99 -21.39 -0.72
CA LEU A 135 -0.75 -20.62 -0.73
C LEU A 135 0.12 -21.01 -1.91
N VAL A 136 0.68 -19.99 -2.57
CA VAL A 136 1.70 -20.17 -3.60
C VAL A 136 3.07 -19.90 -2.97
N VAL A 137 3.90 -20.95 -2.96
CA VAL A 137 5.30 -20.83 -2.50
C VAL A 137 6.22 -21.23 -3.64
N ASN A 138 7.06 -20.31 -4.09
CA ASN A 138 8.09 -20.55 -5.10
C ASN A 138 9.16 -19.42 -5.01
N GLU A 139 10.14 -19.41 -5.92
CA GLU A 139 11.19 -18.37 -5.93
C GLU A 139 10.64 -16.93 -5.98
N LYS A 140 9.54 -16.72 -6.70
CA LYS A 140 8.88 -15.41 -6.76
C LYS A 140 8.10 -15.08 -5.49
N TYR A 141 7.59 -16.07 -4.77
CA TYR A 141 6.78 -15.94 -3.56
C TYR A 141 7.35 -16.85 -2.46
N PRO A 142 8.47 -16.48 -1.83
CA PRO A 142 9.11 -17.30 -0.82
C PRO A 142 8.23 -17.45 0.43
N ALA A 143 8.39 -18.56 1.13
CA ALA A 143 7.66 -18.82 2.37
C ALA A 143 8.15 -17.95 3.54
N HIS A 144 9.41 -17.54 3.50
CA HIS A 144 10.05 -16.69 4.52
C HIS A 144 9.79 -15.20 4.26
N PRO A 145 9.96 -14.33 5.26
CA PRO A 145 9.91 -12.89 5.10
C PRO A 145 11.00 -12.36 4.18
N THR A 146 10.71 -11.26 3.49
CA THR A 146 11.68 -10.55 2.64
C THR A 146 11.54 -9.05 2.85
N LYS A 147 12.61 -8.29 2.68
CA LYS A 147 12.60 -6.83 2.70
C LYS A 147 12.62 -6.24 1.29
N GLN A 148 12.43 -4.94 1.16
CA GLN A 148 12.33 -4.29 -0.12
C GLN A 148 13.49 -3.33 -0.35
N LYS A 149 14.06 -3.39 -1.56
CA LYS A 149 14.91 -2.36 -2.14
C LYS A 149 14.17 -1.59 -3.21
N VAL A 150 14.49 -0.31 -3.33
CA VAL A 150 14.04 0.48 -4.46
C VAL A 150 14.78 0.01 -5.71
N LEU A 151 14.02 -0.37 -6.73
CA LEU A 151 14.55 -0.83 -8.02
C LEU A 151 13.89 -0.05 -9.15
N TRP A 152 14.71 0.29 -10.12
CA TRP A 152 14.21 0.79 -11.40
C TRP A 152 13.68 -0.35 -12.27
N ALA A 153 12.40 -0.29 -12.66
CA ALA A 153 11.81 -1.25 -13.58
C ALA A 153 11.73 -0.71 -15.01
N THR A 154 12.01 -1.57 -15.98
CA THR A 154 12.12 -1.25 -17.42
C THR A 154 10.87 -0.65 -18.07
N ARG A 155 9.75 -0.57 -17.37
CA ARG A 155 8.48 0.00 -17.86
C ARG A 155 8.19 1.41 -17.35
N ARG A 156 9.22 2.18 -16.99
CA ARG A 156 9.10 3.60 -16.63
C ARG A 156 8.45 3.82 -15.26
N VAL A 157 8.61 2.88 -14.35
CA VAL A 157 8.05 2.95 -13.01
C VAL A 157 9.09 2.49 -12.01
N TRP A 158 9.21 3.20 -10.91
CA TRP A 158 9.90 2.70 -9.75
C TRP A 158 9.14 1.50 -9.19
N SER A 159 9.87 0.47 -8.85
CA SER A 159 9.36 -0.76 -8.27
C SER A 159 10.16 -1.12 -7.02
N ALA A 160 9.66 -2.07 -6.28
CA ALA A 160 10.39 -2.70 -5.20
C ALA A 160 10.90 -4.07 -5.65
N GLU A 161 12.14 -4.38 -5.30
CA GLU A 161 12.73 -5.71 -5.40
C GLU A 161 12.63 -6.40 -4.04
N ARG A 162 12.34 -7.70 -4.06
CA ARG A 162 12.49 -8.55 -2.87
C ARG A 162 13.95 -8.86 -2.65
N VAL A 163 14.42 -8.66 -1.42
CA VAL A 163 15.74 -9.11 -0.98
C VAL A 163 15.60 -9.86 0.34
N GLU A 164 16.54 -10.77 0.56
CA GLU A 164 16.58 -11.55 1.79
C GLU A 164 16.84 -10.66 3.01
N PHE A 165 16.41 -11.11 4.19
CA PHE A 165 16.82 -10.52 5.45
C PHE A 165 18.34 -10.76 5.65
N ASP A 166 18.98 -9.83 6.32
CA ASP A 166 20.40 -10.00 6.71
C ASP A 166 20.51 -11.06 7.80
N ASP A 167 19.58 -11.09 8.75
CA ASP A 167 19.47 -12.13 9.78
C ASP A 167 18.44 -13.21 9.38
N GLN A 168 18.96 -14.36 8.98
CA GLN A 168 18.15 -15.51 8.58
C GLN A 168 17.45 -16.21 9.75
N SER A 169 17.62 -15.74 11.00
CA SER A 169 16.83 -16.21 12.13
C SER A 169 15.41 -15.67 12.13
N TYR A 170 15.17 -14.57 11.38
CA TYR A 170 13.89 -13.87 11.33
C TYR A 170 13.34 -13.50 12.71
N SER A 171 14.23 -13.21 13.66
CA SER A 171 13.86 -12.96 15.06
C SER A 171 13.20 -11.58 15.26
N VAL A 172 13.55 -10.61 14.41
CA VAL A 172 13.04 -9.23 14.46
C VAL A 172 12.77 -8.70 13.05
N PRO A 173 11.89 -7.70 12.91
CA PRO A 173 11.74 -6.97 11.64
C PRO A 173 13.02 -6.28 11.19
N GLU A 174 13.26 -6.19 9.89
CA GLU A 174 14.43 -5.51 9.33
C GLU A 174 14.06 -4.27 8.51
N GLU A 175 14.98 -3.29 8.51
CA GLU A 175 14.83 -2.05 7.77
C GLU A 175 14.70 -2.29 6.27
N SER A 176 13.83 -1.52 5.65
CA SER A 176 13.45 -1.62 4.25
C SER A 176 13.45 -0.23 3.60
N GLN A 177 13.65 -0.16 2.29
CA GLN A 177 13.84 1.12 1.59
C GLN A 177 12.53 1.77 1.13
N THR A 178 11.46 1.00 0.98
CA THR A 178 10.19 1.50 0.44
C THR A 178 9.00 0.75 1.00
N VAL A 179 7.81 1.33 0.86
CA VAL A 179 6.55 0.68 1.21
C VAL A 179 5.97 -0.06 0.01
N LEU A 180 5.10 -1.02 0.28
CA LEU A 180 4.21 -1.64 -0.69
C LEU A 180 2.78 -1.24 -0.37
N ALA A 181 2.11 -0.68 -1.34
CA ALA A 181 0.79 -0.08 -1.17
C ALA A 181 -0.32 -1.10 -0.84
N GLY A 182 -0.07 -2.37 -1.14
CA GLY A 182 -0.97 -3.49 -0.77
C GLY A 182 -0.89 -3.89 0.70
N PHE A 183 0.13 -3.42 1.44
CA PHE A 183 0.26 -3.64 2.87
C PHE A 183 1.10 -2.56 3.55
N ILE A 184 0.47 -1.76 4.38
CA ILE A 184 1.10 -0.77 5.27
C ILE A 184 0.46 -0.92 6.65
N PHE A 185 1.27 -1.02 7.71
CA PHE A 185 0.80 -0.96 9.09
C PHE A 185 1.68 0.00 9.89
N ALA A 186 1.08 0.94 10.60
CA ALA A 186 1.81 2.00 11.30
C ALA A 186 0.96 2.62 12.43
N PRO A 187 1.54 3.49 13.29
CA PRO A 187 0.75 4.34 14.17
C PRO A 187 -0.29 5.17 13.39
N GLY A 188 -1.46 5.36 13.96
CA GLY A 188 -2.57 6.09 13.32
C GLY A 188 -2.23 7.52 12.90
N SER A 189 -1.25 8.14 13.57
CA SER A 189 -0.74 9.48 13.20
C SER A 189 -0.23 9.56 11.76
N LEU A 190 0.18 8.43 11.15
CA LEU A 190 0.64 8.37 9.76
C LEU A 190 -0.40 8.95 8.79
N VAL A 191 -1.70 8.76 9.05
CA VAL A 191 -2.79 9.27 8.20
C VAL A 191 -2.74 10.79 8.08
N ASN A 192 -2.45 11.49 9.17
CA ASN A 192 -2.38 12.95 9.21
C ASN A 192 -1.02 13.48 8.75
N ASP A 193 0.06 12.80 9.12
CA ASP A 193 1.43 13.21 8.81
C ASP A 193 1.77 12.98 7.32
N VAL A 194 1.21 11.91 6.74
CA VAL A 194 1.49 11.47 5.37
C VAL A 194 0.17 11.10 4.66
N PRO A 195 -0.73 12.05 4.40
CA PRO A 195 -1.99 11.75 3.72
C PRO A 195 -1.72 11.19 2.32
N TYR A 196 -2.55 10.27 1.86
CA TYR A 196 -2.39 9.67 0.53
C TYR A 196 -2.61 10.72 -0.57
N ASP A 197 -1.70 10.78 -1.56
CA ASP A 197 -1.77 11.79 -2.62
C ASP A 197 -2.84 11.41 -3.66
N PRO A 198 -3.96 12.18 -3.76
CA PRO A 198 -5.06 11.85 -4.67
C PRO A 198 -4.73 12.05 -6.15
N ASP A 199 -3.64 12.75 -6.46
CA ASP A 199 -3.23 13.06 -7.83
C ASP A 199 -2.21 12.05 -8.38
N ILE A 200 -1.80 11.06 -7.58
CA ILE A 200 -1.03 9.90 -8.05
C ILE A 200 -1.99 8.75 -8.30
N SER A 201 -2.17 8.40 -9.58
CA SER A 201 -3.26 7.50 -9.99
C SER A 201 -3.03 6.04 -9.60
N PHE A 202 -1.82 5.48 -9.82
CA PHE A 202 -1.47 4.10 -9.50
C PHE A 202 0.04 3.88 -9.45
N PHE A 203 0.71 3.79 -10.61
CA PHE A 203 2.13 3.50 -10.67
C PHE A 203 2.96 4.61 -10.03
N GLY A 204 4.03 4.24 -9.29
CA GLY A 204 4.95 5.16 -8.63
C GLY A 204 4.45 5.75 -7.30
N GLU A 205 3.24 5.39 -6.87
CA GLU A 205 2.68 5.86 -5.60
C GLU A 205 3.53 5.42 -4.39
N GLU A 206 4.08 4.22 -4.44
CA GLU A 206 4.83 3.60 -3.35
C GLU A 206 6.11 4.38 -3.03
N LEU A 207 6.90 4.71 -4.06
CA LEU A 207 8.11 5.52 -3.85
C LEU A 207 7.77 6.95 -3.39
N CYS A 208 6.76 7.59 -3.99
CA CYS A 208 6.32 8.91 -3.54
C CYS A 208 5.83 8.90 -2.09
N TYR A 209 5.14 7.84 -1.68
CA TYR A 209 4.70 7.67 -0.30
C TYR A 209 5.88 7.43 0.64
N ALA A 210 6.83 6.56 0.25
CA ALA A 210 8.04 6.26 1.01
C ALA A 210 8.91 7.51 1.24
N ILE A 211 9.16 8.32 0.20
CA ILE A 211 9.85 9.60 0.31
C ILE A 211 9.18 10.48 1.38
N ARG A 212 7.87 10.64 1.31
CA ARG A 212 7.13 11.52 2.20
C ARG A 212 7.09 11.00 3.63
N ALA A 213 7.01 9.69 3.81
CA ALA A 213 7.00 9.04 5.12
C ALA A 213 8.39 9.10 5.76
N TRP A 214 9.43 8.65 5.06
CA TRP A 214 10.79 8.59 5.57
C TRP A 214 11.31 9.98 5.97
N THR A 215 11.10 10.97 5.11
CA THR A 215 11.51 12.36 5.38
C THR A 215 10.72 13.05 6.50
N ARG A 216 9.70 12.38 7.06
CA ARG A 216 8.96 12.79 8.28
C ARG A 216 9.31 11.94 9.49
N GLY A 217 10.38 11.15 9.38
CA GLY A 217 10.89 10.32 10.46
C GLY A 217 10.17 8.99 10.63
N TYR A 218 9.36 8.55 9.67
CA TYR A 218 8.79 7.20 9.64
C TYR A 218 9.80 6.25 8.99
N TRP A 219 10.39 5.37 9.78
CA TRP A 219 11.28 4.35 9.25
C TRP A 219 10.49 3.14 8.77
N ILE A 220 10.91 2.57 7.65
CA ILE A 220 10.19 1.48 7.00
C ILE A 220 10.88 0.16 7.34
N TYR A 221 10.11 -0.80 7.84
CA TYR A 221 10.58 -2.12 8.21
C TYR A 221 9.75 -3.20 7.55
N SER A 222 10.39 -4.30 7.19
CA SER A 222 9.69 -5.52 6.77
C SER A 222 9.41 -6.37 8.01
N PRO A 223 8.14 -6.78 8.23
CA PRO A 223 7.79 -7.71 9.28
C PRO A 223 8.60 -9.01 9.19
N ASN A 224 8.99 -9.56 10.33
CA ASN A 224 9.70 -10.84 10.42
C ASN A 224 8.75 -12.06 10.37
N GLU A 225 7.45 -11.84 10.35
CA GLU A 225 6.43 -12.86 10.09
C GLU A 225 5.43 -12.30 9.06
N GLN A 226 4.99 -13.13 8.14
CA GLN A 226 3.96 -12.75 7.17
C GLN A 226 2.59 -13.18 7.67
N VAL A 227 1.71 -12.22 7.86
CA VAL A 227 0.34 -12.42 8.37
C VAL A 227 -0.74 -12.07 7.35
N LEU A 228 -0.32 -11.63 6.16
CA LEU A 228 -1.19 -11.16 5.08
C LEU A 228 -0.89 -11.90 3.79
N TYR A 229 -1.94 -12.25 3.06
CA TYR A 229 -1.91 -12.92 1.76
C TYR A 229 -2.62 -12.07 0.71
N HIS A 230 -2.12 -12.12 -0.54
CA HIS A 230 -2.62 -11.31 -1.64
C HIS A 230 -2.89 -12.16 -2.89
N PHE A 231 -4.02 -11.91 -3.54
CA PHE A 231 -4.40 -12.59 -4.78
C PHE A 231 -3.82 -11.86 -6.00
N TYR A 232 -2.56 -12.13 -6.34
CA TYR A 232 -1.89 -11.44 -7.44
C TYR A 232 -2.47 -11.75 -8.82
N THR A 233 -2.87 -13.00 -9.06
CA THR A 233 -3.34 -13.47 -10.37
C THR A 233 -4.82 -13.80 -10.33
N ARG A 234 -5.66 -12.77 -10.43
CA ARG A 234 -7.11 -12.91 -10.44
C ARG A 234 -7.61 -13.01 -11.89
N PRO A 235 -8.20 -14.15 -12.30
CA PRO A 235 -8.81 -14.23 -13.61
C PRO A 235 -10.03 -13.30 -13.70
N ASN A 236 -10.21 -12.68 -14.84
CA ASN A 236 -11.40 -11.86 -15.18
C ASN A 236 -11.67 -10.66 -14.24
N HIS A 237 -10.68 -10.17 -13.48
CA HIS A 237 -10.87 -8.97 -12.69
C HIS A 237 -10.72 -7.71 -13.56
N HIS A 238 -11.52 -6.70 -13.23
CA HIS A 238 -11.49 -5.40 -13.90
C HIS A 238 -10.30 -4.57 -13.41
N LYS A 239 -9.57 -3.97 -14.35
CA LYS A 239 -8.56 -2.95 -14.06
C LYS A 239 -9.06 -1.59 -14.54
N ILE A 240 -8.67 -0.55 -13.85
CA ILE A 240 -9.12 0.81 -14.20
C ILE A 240 -8.63 1.25 -15.59
N TRP A 241 -7.56 0.66 -16.08
CA TRP A 241 -6.98 0.91 -17.40
C TRP A 241 -7.49 0.00 -18.50
N ASP A 242 -8.38 -0.96 -18.21
CA ASP A 242 -8.95 -1.82 -19.24
C ASP A 242 -9.82 -1.03 -20.20
N ALA A 243 -9.65 -1.25 -21.50
CA ALA A 243 -10.38 -0.52 -22.55
C ALA A 243 -11.90 -0.61 -22.40
N ALA A 244 -12.41 -1.76 -21.94
CA ALA A 244 -13.84 -1.97 -21.68
C ALA A 244 -14.40 -1.13 -20.52
N ASN A 245 -13.54 -0.65 -19.62
CA ASN A 245 -13.88 0.16 -18.47
C ASN A 245 -13.59 1.65 -18.71
N ASN A 246 -12.87 1.97 -19.78
CA ASN A 246 -12.30 3.29 -20.03
C ASN A 246 -12.67 3.74 -21.46
N SER A 247 -13.98 3.99 -21.68
CA SER A 247 -14.52 4.35 -23.01
C SER A 247 -13.91 5.61 -23.63
N ASP A 248 -13.14 6.44 -22.87
CA ASP A 248 -12.88 7.82 -23.26
C ASP A 248 -11.42 8.29 -23.15
N LYS A 249 -10.41 7.46 -23.32
CA LYS A 249 -8.99 7.91 -23.20
C LYS A 249 -8.65 8.59 -21.85
N LYS A 250 -9.54 8.54 -20.89
CA LYS A 250 -9.46 9.23 -19.59
C LYS A 250 -8.26 8.75 -18.78
N TRP A 251 -7.98 7.45 -18.82
CA TRP A 251 -6.85 6.87 -18.07
C TRP A 251 -5.51 7.44 -18.51
N GLY A 252 -5.24 7.54 -19.83
CA GLY A 252 -3.97 8.10 -20.32
C GLY A 252 -3.72 9.54 -19.86
N GLY A 253 -4.77 10.33 -19.74
CA GLY A 253 -4.68 11.69 -19.19
C GLY A 253 -4.39 11.71 -17.68
N LEU A 254 -4.97 10.78 -16.91
CA LEU A 254 -4.71 10.64 -15.49
C LEU A 254 -3.29 10.13 -15.23
N GLU A 255 -2.85 9.13 -16.00
CA GLU A 255 -1.50 8.57 -15.90
C GLU A 255 -0.45 9.64 -16.20
N LYS A 256 -0.62 10.43 -17.28
CA LYS A 256 0.31 11.52 -17.60
C LYS A 256 0.42 12.53 -16.45
N LYS A 257 -0.71 12.99 -15.92
CA LYS A 257 -0.71 13.93 -14.77
C LYS A 257 -0.03 13.34 -13.55
N SER A 258 -0.29 12.06 -13.27
CA SER A 258 0.34 11.32 -12.18
C SER A 258 1.86 11.26 -12.35
N MET A 259 2.34 10.99 -13.56
CA MET A 259 3.78 10.94 -13.86
C MET A 259 4.44 12.32 -13.75
N ASP A 260 3.80 13.37 -14.26
CA ASP A 260 4.30 14.75 -14.13
C ASP A 260 4.42 15.16 -12.65
N ARG A 261 3.44 14.74 -11.82
CA ARG A 261 3.46 14.98 -10.38
C ARG A 261 4.57 14.20 -9.65
N GLN A 262 4.74 12.92 -9.99
CA GLN A 262 5.85 12.10 -9.45
C GLN A 262 7.21 12.73 -9.78
N ALA A 263 7.41 13.14 -11.04
CA ALA A 263 8.63 13.82 -11.48
C ALA A 263 8.91 15.07 -10.62
N ALA A 264 7.90 15.88 -10.37
CA ALA A 264 8.02 17.07 -9.55
C ALA A 264 8.36 16.75 -8.08
N ILE A 265 7.81 15.67 -7.52
CA ILE A 265 8.16 15.17 -6.19
C ILE A 265 9.63 14.70 -6.16
N TYR A 266 10.04 13.91 -7.15
CA TYR A 266 11.40 13.37 -7.23
C TYR A 266 12.47 14.45 -7.38
N ARG A 267 12.21 15.52 -8.11
CA ARG A 267 13.13 16.67 -8.23
C ARG A 267 13.09 17.64 -7.06
N GLY A 268 12.11 17.48 -6.16
CA GLY A 268 11.87 18.43 -5.07
C GLY A 268 11.20 19.73 -5.52
N ASP A 269 10.57 19.76 -6.70
CA ASP A 269 9.75 20.89 -7.17
C ASP A 269 8.47 21.00 -6.34
N ILE A 270 8.01 19.86 -5.77
CA ILE A 270 6.91 19.78 -4.81
C ILE A 270 7.48 19.42 -3.45
N LEU A 271 7.36 20.33 -2.49
CA LEU A 271 7.73 20.16 -1.08
C LEU A 271 6.49 20.23 -0.17
N GLY A 272 6.70 20.03 1.13
CA GLY A 272 5.64 20.09 2.15
C GLY A 272 4.71 18.89 2.10
N THR A 273 3.41 19.09 2.25
CA THR A 273 2.41 18.00 2.40
C THR A 273 2.54 16.92 1.33
N TRP A 274 2.80 17.31 0.09
CA TRP A 274 2.81 16.40 -1.06
C TRP A 274 4.21 16.00 -1.55
N GLY A 275 5.27 16.48 -0.87
CA GLY A 275 6.66 16.12 -1.12
C GLY A 275 7.44 15.93 0.17
N ALA A 276 8.77 15.90 0.10
CA ALA A 276 9.63 16.00 1.28
C ALA A 276 9.45 17.35 1.99
N PRO A 277 9.69 17.45 3.30
CA PRO A 277 9.65 18.74 4.00
C PRO A 277 10.70 19.74 3.48
N SER A 278 11.84 19.23 3.01
CA SER A 278 12.93 20.04 2.45
C SER A 278 13.73 19.24 1.41
N LEU A 279 14.51 19.95 0.59
CA LEU A 279 15.45 19.31 -0.34
C LEU A 279 16.56 18.54 0.38
N SER A 280 17.03 19.02 1.54
CA SER A 280 18.03 18.30 2.34
C SER A 280 17.53 16.91 2.72
N LEU A 281 16.33 16.82 3.31
CA LEU A 281 15.73 15.54 3.70
C LEU A 281 15.43 14.64 2.50
N LEU A 282 15.09 15.22 1.34
CA LEU A 282 14.91 14.45 0.10
C LEU A 282 16.23 13.81 -0.33
N ASN A 283 17.33 14.57 -0.29
CA ASN A 283 18.65 14.05 -0.64
C ASN A 283 19.13 13.00 0.36
N GLU A 284 18.89 13.19 1.65
CA GLU A 284 19.17 12.17 2.70
C GLU A 284 18.43 10.85 2.41
N TYR A 285 17.18 10.91 1.96
CA TYR A 285 16.47 9.69 1.55
C TYR A 285 17.13 9.03 0.32
N TYR A 286 17.57 9.81 -0.67
CA TYR A 286 18.27 9.26 -1.85
C TYR A 286 19.62 8.65 -1.50
N GLU A 287 20.35 9.23 -0.56
CA GLU A 287 21.55 8.64 0.01
C GLU A 287 21.23 7.32 0.73
N PHE A 288 20.19 7.29 1.56
CA PHE A 288 19.74 6.08 2.26
C PHE A 288 19.42 4.93 1.30
N ILE A 289 18.68 5.19 0.22
CA ILE A 289 18.38 4.15 -0.78
C ILE A 289 19.52 3.92 -1.79
N ASN A 290 20.59 4.70 -1.71
CA ASN A 290 21.73 4.67 -2.62
C ASN A 290 21.34 4.76 -4.12
N THR A 291 20.46 5.72 -4.45
CA THR A 291 19.89 5.81 -5.81
C THR A 291 19.64 7.26 -6.21
N ASP A 292 20.16 7.66 -7.37
CA ASP A 292 19.82 8.96 -8.00
C ASP A 292 18.47 8.89 -8.72
N VAL A 293 17.41 9.04 -7.96
CA VAL A 293 16.03 8.98 -8.47
C VAL A 293 15.75 10.06 -9.52
N PRO A 294 16.12 11.35 -9.32
CA PRO A 294 15.91 12.38 -10.33
C PRO A 294 16.66 12.14 -11.64
N GLY A 295 17.94 11.73 -11.55
CA GLY A 295 18.77 11.46 -12.74
C GLY A 295 18.20 10.36 -13.61
N ILE A 296 17.93 9.20 -13.01
CA ILE A 296 17.33 8.05 -13.69
C ILE A 296 15.96 8.40 -14.28
N TYR A 297 15.13 9.15 -13.55
CA TYR A 297 13.81 9.54 -14.06
C TYR A 297 13.90 10.49 -15.25
N ASN A 298 14.87 11.42 -15.27
CA ASN A 298 15.10 12.34 -16.38
C ASN A 298 15.65 11.63 -17.64
N GLU A 299 16.59 10.70 -17.50
CA GLU A 299 17.07 9.86 -18.59
C GLU A 299 15.92 9.13 -19.27
N MET A 300 15.04 8.56 -18.47
CA MET A 300 13.85 7.84 -18.91
C MET A 300 12.86 8.70 -19.69
N LEU A 301 12.69 9.96 -19.32
CA LEU A 301 11.83 10.88 -20.07
C LEU A 301 12.43 11.24 -21.43
N ASN A 302 13.76 11.32 -21.52
CA ASN A 302 14.48 11.65 -22.75
C ASN A 302 14.47 10.52 -23.78
N ASP A 303 14.44 9.26 -23.34
CA ASP A 303 14.32 8.08 -24.22
C ASP A 303 12.93 7.96 -24.88
N ARG A 304 12.05 8.93 -24.63
CA ARG A 304 10.71 9.00 -25.22
C ARG A 304 10.62 9.89 -26.49
N GLY A 305 11.73 10.50 -26.88
CA GLY A 305 11.84 11.34 -28.10
C GLY A 305 12.08 10.46 -29.35
#